data_db21d7348623b7c7d2e4b48a44df068c
#
_entry.id   db21d7348623b7c7d2e4b48a44df068c
#
_cell.length_a   1.000
_cell.length_b   1.000
_cell.length_c   1.000
_cell.angle_alpha   90.00
_cell.angle_beta   90.00
_cell.angle_gamma   90.00
#
_symmetry.space_group_name_H-M   'P 1'
#
loop_
_entity.id
_entity.type
_entity.pdbx_description
1 polymer ?
#
loop_
_entity_poly.entity_id
_entity_poly.type
_entity_poly.pdbx_seq_one_letter_code
_entity_poly.pdbx_strand_id
1 'polypeptide(L)'
;MNFRRQGTVGVGLDTGYERLFEEEFGTSRQAGPVCVILNTCTFSGHSDERSTPNYKIYVFGGAAPTRKITFFTIARFSGGNFDLDFGAGPRFPRVSPVAVAAREATAQGLCAVSPLPAICNSPLDPGPGTMFSMDASGSYQITRPLSFSFSLTTQRLKRYDTGLVAFSENLATFKTTYQFTRFVFVRGRIDFDSLASNVKGQFLFGWTPNPGTAIYVGYNDDLNTNGFNPFTGQFDSGVVRNARTFFIKMSYLFRRDFGN
;
A
#
# COMPACT_ATOMS: atom_id res chain seq x y z
N MET A 1 6.89 8.37 27.79
CA MET A 1 6.08 8.37 29.01
C MET A 1 5.34 7.05 29.12
N ASN A 2 5.39 6.42 30.28
CA ASN A 2 4.68 5.17 30.56
C ASN A 2 3.55 5.45 31.55
N PHE A 3 2.37 4.93 31.27
CA PHE A 3 1.18 5.16 32.10
C PHE A 3 0.88 3.92 32.95
N ARG A 4 0.23 4.13 34.10
CA ARG A 4 -0.11 3.06 35.07
C ARG A 4 -0.88 1.85 34.51
N ARG A 5 -1.49 1.96 33.31
CA ARG A 5 -2.25 0.90 32.63
C ARG A 5 -1.57 0.44 31.35
N GLN A 6 -0.26 0.23 31.40
CA GLN A 6 0.54 -0.24 30.24
C GLN A 6 0.36 0.62 28.99
N GLY A 7 0.31 1.93 29.15
CA GLY A 7 0.27 2.88 28.04
C GLY A 7 1.65 3.46 27.77
N THR A 8 1.97 3.67 26.51
CA THR A 8 3.20 4.33 26.05
C THR A 8 2.84 5.45 25.11
N VAL A 9 3.51 6.58 25.21
CA VAL A 9 3.49 7.68 24.24
C VAL A 9 4.91 8.14 24.03
N GLY A 10 5.27 8.36 22.80
CA GLY A 10 6.58 8.88 22.43
C GLY A 10 6.50 9.77 21.21
N VAL A 11 7.50 10.61 21.06
CA VAL A 11 7.74 11.46 19.91
C VAL A 11 9.20 11.30 19.51
N GLY A 12 9.47 11.34 18.22
CA GLY A 12 10.82 11.28 17.70
C GLY A 12 10.99 12.19 16.49
N LEU A 13 12.24 12.54 16.24
CA LEU A 13 12.68 13.31 15.09
C LEU A 13 13.88 12.58 14.50
N ASP A 14 13.78 12.24 13.22
CA ASP A 14 14.88 11.74 12.41
C ASP A 14 15.23 12.79 11.37
N THR A 15 16.51 12.97 11.10
CA THR A 15 17.00 13.82 10.03
C THR A 15 18.03 13.06 9.22
N GLY A 16 18.07 13.33 7.93
CA GLY A 16 19.00 12.66 7.03
C GLY A 16 19.19 13.43 5.74
N TYR A 17 19.91 12.81 4.85
CA TYR A 17 20.14 13.30 3.50
C TYR A 17 20.00 12.13 2.54
N GLU A 18 19.18 12.28 1.54
CA GLU A 18 18.94 11.25 0.54
C GLU A 18 19.54 11.70 -0.78
N ARG A 19 20.24 10.78 -1.45
CA ARG A 19 20.88 11.00 -2.72
C ARG A 19 20.52 9.86 -3.65
N LEU A 20 19.96 10.21 -4.80
CA LEU A 20 19.64 9.29 -5.87
C LEU A 20 20.68 9.42 -6.97
N PHE A 21 21.32 8.32 -7.29
CA PHE A 21 22.28 8.25 -8.37
C PHE A 21 21.62 7.86 -9.68
N GLU A 22 22.20 8.29 -10.77
CA GLU A 22 21.67 8.01 -12.12
C GLU A 22 21.61 6.50 -12.41
N GLU A 23 22.55 5.72 -11.89
CA GLU A 23 22.59 4.26 -12.06
C GLU A 23 21.37 3.55 -11.46
N GLU A 24 20.70 4.15 -10.49
CA GLU A 24 19.51 3.59 -9.86
C GLU A 24 18.25 3.73 -10.74
N PHE A 25 18.26 4.68 -11.70
CA PHE A 25 17.08 5.03 -12.51
C PHE A 25 17.32 4.94 -14.01
N GLY A 26 18.51 4.60 -14.44
CA GLY A 26 18.90 4.52 -15.84
C GLY A 26 20.15 5.32 -16.14
N THR A 27 20.88 4.88 -17.16
CA THR A 27 22.27 5.25 -17.41
C THR A 27 22.46 6.50 -18.26
N SER A 28 21.39 7.14 -18.73
CA SER A 28 21.55 8.28 -19.62
C SER A 28 20.50 9.36 -19.42
N ARG A 29 20.88 10.61 -19.57
CA ARG A 29 19.98 11.75 -19.60
C ARG A 29 19.52 12.01 -21.00
N GLN A 30 18.31 12.39 -21.11
CA GLN A 30 17.79 12.70 -22.40
C GLN A 30 18.32 14.05 -22.89
N ALA A 31 19.16 13.99 -23.90
CA ALA A 31 19.61 15.14 -24.65
C ALA A 31 18.76 15.40 -25.91
N GLY A 32 17.72 14.58 -26.17
CA GLY A 32 16.93 14.65 -27.39
C GLY A 32 15.44 14.31 -27.20
N PRO A 33 14.61 14.45 -28.22
CA PRO A 33 13.17 14.50 -28.12
C PRO A 33 12.46 13.16 -27.86
N VAL A 34 13.13 12.01 -27.94
CA VAL A 34 12.46 10.71 -27.84
C VAL A 34 13.27 9.66 -27.11
N CYS A 35 12.69 9.13 -26.04
CA CYS A 35 13.17 7.94 -25.39
C CYS A 35 12.67 6.70 -26.12
N VAL A 36 13.46 6.16 -27.05
CA VAL A 36 13.05 5.03 -27.89
C VAL A 36 13.29 3.68 -27.24
N ILE A 37 14.26 3.61 -26.31
CA ILE A 37 14.62 2.39 -25.58
C ILE A 37 14.58 2.70 -24.09
N LEU A 38 13.80 1.94 -23.32
CA LEU A 38 13.56 2.18 -21.89
C LEU A 38 14.85 2.35 -21.06
N ASN A 39 15.92 1.64 -21.44
CA ASN A 39 17.22 1.67 -20.73
C ASN A 39 18.14 2.84 -21.15
N THR A 40 17.70 3.67 -22.09
CA THR A 40 18.46 4.84 -22.56
C THR A 40 17.81 6.16 -22.17
N CYS A 41 16.69 6.09 -21.47
CA CYS A 41 15.96 7.25 -21.01
C CYS A 41 16.52 7.76 -19.69
N THR A 42 16.56 9.05 -19.57
CA THR A 42 17.27 9.74 -18.49
C THR A 42 16.37 10.65 -17.70
N PHE A 43 16.87 11.07 -16.55
CA PHE A 43 16.19 12.10 -15.78
C PHE A 43 16.07 13.41 -16.57
N SER A 44 15.02 14.15 -16.31
CA SER A 44 14.92 15.52 -16.74
C SER A 44 15.93 16.40 -16.00
N GLY A 45 16.59 17.31 -16.71
CA GLY A 45 17.48 18.30 -16.11
C GLY A 45 18.98 18.06 -16.32
N HIS A 46 19.79 18.91 -15.71
CA HIS A 46 21.23 19.03 -15.96
C HIS A 46 22.14 18.28 -14.97
N SER A 47 21.62 17.80 -13.85
CA SER A 47 22.44 17.11 -12.86
C SER A 47 22.17 15.62 -12.87
N ASP A 48 23.23 14.82 -12.80
CA ASP A 48 23.20 13.36 -12.79
C ASP A 48 22.73 12.81 -11.44
N GLU A 49 22.47 13.73 -10.53
CA GLU A 49 22.19 13.45 -9.16
C GLU A 49 20.97 14.25 -8.70
N ARG A 50 20.07 13.56 -8.01
CA ARG A 50 19.00 14.17 -7.26
C ARG A 50 19.28 13.96 -5.78
N SER A 51 19.31 15.05 -5.03
CA SER A 51 19.57 14.99 -3.59
C SER A 51 18.69 15.94 -2.82
N THR A 52 18.37 15.58 -1.59
CA THR A 52 17.53 16.39 -0.71
C THR A 52 17.83 16.09 0.77
N PRO A 53 17.89 17.12 1.61
CA PRO A 53 17.77 16.88 3.05
C PRO A 53 16.38 16.34 3.37
N ASN A 54 16.31 15.38 4.26
CA ASN A 54 15.05 14.85 4.73
C ASN A 54 14.92 14.96 6.25
N TYR A 55 13.69 15.05 6.69
CA TYR A 55 13.35 15.00 8.10
C TYR A 55 12.04 14.22 8.28
N LYS A 56 11.92 13.57 9.43
CA LYS A 56 10.71 12.84 9.80
C LYS A 56 10.40 13.10 11.27
N ILE A 57 9.25 13.68 11.51
CA ILE A 57 8.66 13.83 12.84
C ILE A 57 7.63 12.73 13.00
N TYR A 58 7.68 11.99 14.12
CA TYR A 58 6.70 10.97 14.39
C TYR A 58 6.24 11.00 15.84
N VAL A 59 4.96 10.67 16.00
CA VAL A 59 4.32 10.49 17.29
C VAL A 59 3.73 9.10 17.31
N PHE A 60 4.00 8.38 18.38
CA PHE A 60 3.40 7.05 18.55
C PHE A 60 2.78 6.91 19.92
N GLY A 61 1.78 6.07 20.01
CA GLY A 61 1.13 5.76 21.26
C GLY A 61 0.47 4.40 21.22
N GLY A 62 0.48 3.75 22.36
CA GLY A 62 -0.18 2.47 22.53
C GLY A 62 -0.64 2.30 23.97
N ALA A 63 -1.73 1.59 24.14
CA ALA A 63 -2.24 1.26 25.46
C ALA A 63 -2.98 -0.07 25.48
N ALA A 64 -2.95 -0.69 26.64
CA ALA A 64 -3.80 -1.81 27.01
C ALA A 64 -4.63 -1.40 28.24
N PRO A 65 -5.69 -0.58 28.07
CA PRO A 65 -6.47 -0.06 29.18
C PRO A 65 -7.16 -1.17 29.98
N THR A 66 -7.39 -2.29 29.35
CA THR A 66 -7.89 -3.52 29.96
C THR A 66 -7.18 -4.74 29.37
N ARG A 67 -7.30 -5.91 30.01
CA ARG A 67 -6.82 -7.17 29.42
C ARG A 67 -7.51 -7.58 28.13
N LYS A 68 -8.61 -6.91 27.80
CA LYS A 68 -9.42 -7.20 26.61
C LYS A 68 -9.19 -6.26 25.45
N ILE A 69 -8.58 -5.10 25.68
CA ILE A 69 -8.41 -4.05 24.67
C ILE A 69 -6.94 -3.70 24.56
N THR A 70 -6.42 -3.75 23.36
CA THR A 70 -5.11 -3.19 23.02
C THR A 70 -5.24 -2.29 21.81
N PHE A 71 -4.50 -1.21 21.77
CA PHE A 71 -4.36 -0.40 20.57
C PHE A 71 -2.95 0.19 20.49
N PHE A 72 -2.52 0.44 19.28
CA PHE A 72 -1.28 1.11 18.95
C PHE A 72 -1.48 1.99 17.72
N THR A 73 -0.86 3.15 17.72
CA THR A 73 -0.83 4.04 16.56
C THR A 73 0.51 4.74 16.48
N ILE A 74 0.95 5.01 15.26
CA ILE A 74 2.08 5.86 14.95
C ILE A 74 1.72 6.73 13.74
N ALA A 75 1.87 8.03 13.88
CA ALA A 75 1.71 8.99 12.81
C ALA A 75 3.07 9.62 12.51
N ARG A 76 3.41 9.74 11.24
CA ARG A 76 4.67 10.29 10.74
C ARG A 76 4.39 11.38 9.73
N PHE A 77 5.06 12.48 9.88
CA PHE A 77 5.13 13.54 8.89
C PHE A 77 6.59 13.71 8.48
N SER A 78 6.85 13.64 7.21
CA SER A 78 8.22 13.75 6.70
C SER A 78 8.28 14.66 5.48
N GLY A 79 9.39 15.37 5.36
CA GLY A 79 9.74 16.18 4.22
C GLY A 79 11.01 15.69 3.56
N GLY A 80 11.18 15.97 2.28
CA GLY A 80 12.32 15.51 1.50
C GLY A 80 12.22 14.06 1.02
N ASN A 81 11.05 13.44 1.09
CA ASN A 81 10.87 12.10 0.53
C ASN A 81 10.75 12.17 -0.98
N PHE A 82 11.50 11.33 -1.69
CA PHE A 82 11.43 11.29 -3.13
C PHE A 82 10.16 10.60 -3.64
N ASP A 83 9.48 11.29 -4.55
CA ASP A 83 8.65 10.66 -5.56
C ASP A 83 9.55 10.25 -6.72
N LEU A 84 9.61 8.96 -7.01
CA LEU A 84 10.45 8.39 -8.06
C LEU A 84 9.86 8.60 -9.46
N ASP A 85 8.71 9.25 -9.53
CA ASP A 85 7.98 9.57 -10.76
C ASP A 85 7.55 8.34 -11.58
N PHE A 86 7.28 7.23 -10.91
CA PHE A 86 6.73 6.04 -11.60
C PHE A 86 5.21 6.11 -11.80
N GLY A 87 4.53 6.97 -11.01
CA GLY A 87 3.08 6.99 -10.90
C GLY A 87 2.54 5.78 -10.14
N ALA A 88 1.36 5.91 -9.59
CA ALA A 88 0.68 4.86 -8.84
C ALA A 88 -0.60 4.38 -9.57
N GLY A 89 -0.47 4.16 -10.86
CA GLY A 89 -1.56 3.70 -11.72
C GLY A 89 -2.47 4.82 -12.26
N PRO A 90 -3.61 4.48 -12.81
CA PRO A 90 -4.51 5.42 -13.49
C PRO A 90 -5.06 6.53 -12.58
N ARG A 91 -5.24 6.23 -11.28
CA ARG A 91 -5.77 7.21 -10.31
C ARG A 91 -4.72 8.23 -9.86
N PHE A 92 -3.47 7.83 -9.87
CA PHE A 92 -2.33 8.65 -9.50
C PHE A 92 -1.29 8.59 -10.62
N PRO A 93 -1.55 9.28 -11.74
CA PRO A 93 -0.58 9.37 -12.82
C PRO A 93 0.65 10.13 -12.34
N ARG A 94 1.74 10.01 -13.09
CA ARG A 94 2.96 10.75 -12.84
C ARG A 94 2.68 12.25 -12.69
N VAL A 95 3.27 12.87 -11.67
CA VAL A 95 2.99 14.26 -11.27
C VAL A 95 4.22 15.16 -11.27
N SER A 96 5.33 14.71 -11.87
CA SER A 96 6.50 15.56 -12.13
C SER A 96 6.14 16.70 -13.08
N PRO A 97 6.87 17.83 -13.06
CA PRO A 97 6.63 18.94 -13.96
C PRO A 97 6.59 18.54 -15.43
N VAL A 98 7.52 17.69 -15.86
CA VAL A 98 7.57 17.19 -17.25
C VAL A 98 6.39 16.29 -17.59
N ALA A 99 5.96 15.45 -16.67
CA ALA A 99 4.80 14.57 -16.87
C ALA A 99 3.49 15.35 -16.92
N VAL A 100 3.36 16.38 -16.09
CA VAL A 100 2.19 17.29 -16.11
C VAL A 100 2.13 18.04 -17.43
N ALA A 101 3.25 18.66 -17.86
CA ALA A 101 3.32 19.39 -19.13
C ALA A 101 3.02 18.49 -20.34
N ALA A 102 3.57 17.27 -20.36
CA ALA A 102 3.28 16.30 -21.43
C ALA A 102 1.80 15.90 -21.49
N ARG A 103 1.17 15.73 -20.35
CA ARG A 103 -0.26 15.42 -20.26
C ARG A 103 -1.15 16.56 -20.74
N GLU A 104 -0.81 17.79 -20.37
CA GLU A 104 -1.51 19.00 -20.83
C GLU A 104 -1.36 19.18 -22.35
N ALA A 105 -0.16 19.01 -22.88
CA ALA A 105 0.10 19.07 -24.31
C ALA A 105 -0.70 17.98 -25.08
N THR A 106 -0.78 16.78 -24.52
CA THR A 106 -1.58 15.70 -25.08
C THR A 106 -3.07 16.04 -25.10
N ALA A 107 -3.58 16.59 -23.99
CA ALA A 107 -4.98 17.02 -23.90
C ALA A 107 -5.33 18.16 -24.89
N GLN A 108 -4.37 19.00 -25.23
CA GLN A 108 -4.51 20.05 -26.24
C GLN A 108 -4.32 19.55 -27.69
N GLY A 109 -4.07 18.26 -27.88
CA GLY A 109 -3.87 17.65 -29.22
C GLY A 109 -2.48 17.92 -29.82
N LEU A 110 -1.58 18.60 -29.11
CA LEU A 110 -0.23 18.92 -29.59
C LEU A 110 0.65 17.71 -29.82
N CYS A 111 0.34 16.60 -29.16
CA CYS A 111 1.10 15.35 -29.25
C CYS A 111 0.59 14.39 -30.37
N ALA A 112 -0.36 14.83 -31.17
CA ALA A 112 -0.90 14.03 -32.29
C ALA A 112 -0.15 14.23 -33.60
N VAL A 113 0.93 15.02 -33.62
CA VAL A 113 1.69 15.38 -34.81
C VAL A 113 3.01 14.63 -34.91
N SER A 114 3.52 14.49 -36.14
CA SER A 114 4.84 13.88 -36.39
C SER A 114 5.73 14.92 -37.12
N PRO A 115 6.99 15.16 -36.68
CA PRO A 115 7.66 14.53 -35.51
C PRO A 115 7.06 14.94 -34.17
N LEU A 116 7.14 14.05 -33.17
CA LEU A 116 6.58 14.30 -31.85
C LEU A 116 7.28 15.51 -31.17
N PRO A 117 6.54 16.54 -30.73
CA PRO A 117 7.13 17.68 -30.05
C PRO A 117 7.83 17.29 -28.75
N ALA A 118 8.90 18.01 -28.40
CA ALA A 118 9.69 17.72 -27.20
C ALA A 118 8.86 17.77 -25.90
N ILE A 119 7.83 18.64 -25.85
CA ILE A 119 6.92 18.75 -24.71
C ILE A 119 6.11 17.46 -24.46
N CYS A 120 5.90 16.65 -25.51
CA CYS A 120 5.18 15.38 -25.41
C CYS A 120 6.04 14.26 -24.83
N ASN A 121 7.33 14.51 -24.69
CA ASN A 121 8.25 13.57 -24.11
C ASN A 121 8.29 13.79 -22.61
N SER A 122 8.20 12.70 -21.85
CA SER A 122 8.08 12.72 -20.40
C SER A 122 9.05 11.72 -19.79
N PRO A 123 10.36 12.05 -19.75
CA PRO A 123 11.34 11.22 -19.05
C PRO A 123 10.99 11.16 -17.56
N LEU A 124 11.57 10.20 -16.84
CA LEU A 124 11.44 10.14 -15.38
C LEU A 124 12.09 11.40 -14.77
N ASP A 125 11.40 12.00 -13.82
CA ASP A 125 11.84 13.20 -13.13
C ASP A 125 11.60 13.05 -11.62
N PRO A 126 12.41 12.25 -10.91
CA PRO A 126 12.32 12.10 -9.47
C PRO A 126 12.44 13.44 -8.77
N GLY A 127 11.61 13.67 -7.76
CA GLY A 127 11.64 14.92 -7.03
C GLY A 127 11.12 14.77 -5.60
N PRO A 128 11.60 15.65 -4.69
CA PRO A 128 11.23 15.59 -3.28
C PRO A 128 9.81 16.07 -3.03
N GLY A 129 9.25 15.59 -1.93
CA GLY A 129 7.93 15.96 -1.47
C GLY A 129 7.73 15.79 0.02
N THR A 130 6.52 16.09 0.47
CA THR A 130 6.06 15.78 1.82
C THR A 130 5.30 14.46 1.83
N MET A 131 5.57 13.64 2.84
CA MET A 131 4.85 12.40 3.06
C MET A 131 4.19 12.41 4.43
N PHE A 132 2.92 12.09 4.46
CA PHE A 132 2.20 11.73 5.67
C PHE A 132 1.97 10.24 5.67
N SER A 133 2.27 9.57 6.79
CA SER A 133 1.90 8.17 7.00
C SER A 133 1.38 7.94 8.40
N MET A 134 0.41 7.04 8.53
CA MET A 134 -0.14 6.63 9.81
C MET A 134 -0.42 5.13 9.78
N ASP A 135 0.04 4.45 10.83
CA ASP A 135 -0.34 3.07 11.12
C ASP A 135 -1.13 3.04 12.42
N ALA A 136 -2.26 2.38 12.41
CA ALA A 136 -3.07 2.16 13.58
C ALA A 136 -3.50 0.69 13.64
N SER A 137 -3.46 0.11 14.82
CA SER A 137 -3.92 -1.26 15.03
C SER A 137 -4.54 -1.42 16.40
N GLY A 138 -5.45 -2.38 16.50
CA GLY A 138 -6.06 -2.69 17.78
C GLY A 138 -6.69 -4.07 17.80
N SER A 139 -6.90 -4.55 19.01
CA SER A 139 -7.63 -5.77 19.26
C SER A 139 -8.60 -5.61 20.41
N TYR A 140 -9.73 -6.28 20.33
CA TYR A 140 -10.75 -6.29 21.35
C TYR A 140 -11.31 -7.69 21.55
N GLN A 141 -11.12 -8.23 22.74
CA GLN A 141 -11.76 -9.46 23.18
C GLN A 141 -13.16 -9.14 23.73
N ILE A 142 -14.16 -9.15 22.85
CA ILE A 142 -15.54 -8.77 23.19
C ILE A 142 -16.10 -9.70 24.27
N THR A 143 -16.02 -11.00 24.00
CA THR A 143 -16.34 -12.07 24.97
C THR A 143 -15.21 -13.09 24.96
N ARG A 144 -15.26 -14.11 25.86
CA ARG A 144 -14.26 -15.17 25.87
C ARG A 144 -14.08 -15.84 24.49
N PRO A 145 -15.19 -16.21 23.77
CA PRO A 145 -15.08 -16.83 22.45
C PRO A 145 -14.94 -15.85 21.29
N LEU A 146 -15.24 -14.54 21.45
CA LEU A 146 -15.30 -13.57 20.35
C LEU A 146 -14.19 -12.53 20.47
N SER A 147 -13.32 -12.51 19.47
CA SER A 147 -12.28 -11.49 19.32
C SER A 147 -12.43 -10.74 17.99
N PHE A 148 -12.05 -9.48 18.04
CA PHE A 148 -11.98 -8.57 16.89
C PHE A 148 -10.62 -7.91 16.86
N SER A 149 -10.07 -7.69 15.67
CA SER A 149 -8.87 -6.87 15.48
C SER A 149 -8.97 -6.07 14.18
N PHE A 150 -8.32 -4.93 14.18
CA PHE A 150 -8.20 -4.09 12.99
C PHE A 150 -6.76 -3.61 12.83
N SER A 151 -6.39 -3.32 11.59
CA SER A 151 -5.22 -2.54 11.24
C SER A 151 -5.56 -1.58 10.12
N LEU A 152 -5.02 -0.37 10.22
CA LEU A 152 -5.17 0.70 9.24
C LEU A 152 -3.76 1.23 8.94
N THR A 153 -3.41 1.32 7.67
CA THR A 153 -2.24 2.03 7.18
C THR A 153 -2.70 3.07 6.18
N THR A 154 -2.30 4.32 6.35
CA THR A 154 -2.54 5.38 5.38
C THR A 154 -1.23 6.04 5.02
N GLN A 155 -1.04 6.33 3.74
CA GLN A 155 0.14 7.01 3.22
C GLN A 155 -0.29 8.00 2.14
N ARG A 156 0.33 9.18 2.13
CA ARG A 156 0.10 10.20 1.12
C ARG A 156 1.37 10.96 0.85
N LEU A 157 1.81 10.96 -0.41
CA LEU A 157 2.96 11.73 -0.88
C LEU A 157 2.49 12.86 -1.78
N LYS A 158 3.00 14.06 -1.52
CA LYS A 158 2.75 15.28 -2.29
C LYS A 158 4.08 15.90 -2.69
N ARG A 159 4.30 16.13 -3.97
CA ARG A 159 5.54 16.78 -4.47
C ARG A 159 5.63 18.25 -4.08
N TYR A 160 6.86 18.76 -3.94
CA TYR A 160 7.10 20.18 -3.66
C TYR A 160 6.92 21.04 -4.91
N ASP A 161 7.45 20.59 -6.04
CA ASP A 161 7.53 21.33 -7.28
C ASP A 161 6.16 21.59 -7.91
N THR A 162 5.36 20.56 -8.06
CA THR A 162 4.02 20.65 -8.66
C THR A 162 2.90 20.86 -7.64
N GLY A 163 3.16 20.58 -6.37
CA GLY A 163 2.12 20.60 -5.33
C GLY A 163 1.03 19.52 -5.54
N LEU A 164 1.24 18.57 -6.45
CA LEU A 164 0.28 17.51 -6.73
C LEU A 164 0.55 16.29 -5.86
N VAL A 165 -0.49 15.48 -5.69
CA VAL A 165 -0.42 14.22 -4.93
C VAL A 165 0.10 13.13 -5.86
N ALA A 166 1.28 12.59 -5.57
CA ALA A 166 1.88 11.50 -6.32
C ALA A 166 1.14 10.18 -6.05
N PHE A 167 0.78 9.93 -4.80
CA PHE A 167 -0.14 8.85 -4.44
C PHE A 167 -0.82 9.11 -3.09
N SER A 168 -1.95 8.44 -2.88
CA SER A 168 -2.62 8.36 -1.59
C SER A 168 -3.22 6.96 -1.45
N GLU A 169 -2.78 6.24 -0.45
CA GLU A 169 -3.15 4.86 -0.20
C GLU A 169 -3.72 4.71 1.21
N ASN A 170 -4.81 3.97 1.31
CA ASN A 170 -5.38 3.53 2.57
C ASN A 170 -5.58 2.02 2.50
N LEU A 171 -4.91 1.32 3.41
CA LEU A 171 -5.06 -0.12 3.61
C LEU A 171 -5.77 -0.35 4.93
N ALA A 172 -6.86 -1.10 4.91
CA ALA A 172 -7.58 -1.46 6.12
C ALA A 172 -7.81 -2.97 6.17
N THR A 173 -7.55 -3.57 7.31
CA THR A 173 -7.85 -4.98 7.57
C THR A 173 -8.70 -5.10 8.82
N PHE A 174 -9.80 -5.81 8.71
CA PHE A 174 -10.66 -6.18 9.83
C PHE A 174 -10.71 -7.69 9.95
N LYS A 175 -10.50 -8.20 11.17
CA LYS A 175 -10.57 -9.63 11.47
C LYS A 175 -11.48 -9.87 12.65
N THR A 176 -12.32 -10.88 12.55
CA THR A 176 -13.10 -11.38 13.66
C THR A 176 -12.92 -12.89 13.77
N THR A 177 -12.85 -13.39 14.99
CA THR A 177 -12.75 -14.82 15.25
C THR A 177 -13.75 -15.17 16.35
N TYR A 178 -14.57 -16.18 16.09
CA TYR A 178 -15.47 -16.75 17.06
C TYR A 178 -15.11 -18.20 17.32
N GLN A 179 -14.81 -18.53 18.57
CA GLN A 179 -14.45 -19.86 19.03
C GLN A 179 -15.70 -20.52 19.65
N PHE A 180 -16.34 -21.43 18.93
CA PHE A 180 -17.51 -22.15 19.43
C PHE A 180 -17.16 -23.13 20.55
N THR A 181 -16.11 -23.91 20.30
CA THR A 181 -15.54 -24.89 21.24
C THR A 181 -14.02 -24.87 21.12
N ARG A 182 -13.30 -25.60 21.97
CA ARG A 182 -11.84 -25.75 21.83
C ARG A 182 -11.40 -26.33 20.48
N PHE A 183 -12.33 -26.91 19.73
CA PHE A 183 -12.08 -27.59 18.47
C PHE A 183 -12.66 -26.91 17.24
N VAL A 184 -13.61 -26.01 17.41
CA VAL A 184 -14.38 -25.40 16.32
C VAL A 184 -14.30 -23.89 16.39
N PHE A 185 -13.90 -23.25 15.29
CA PHE A 185 -13.88 -21.82 15.17
C PHE A 185 -14.35 -21.34 13.79
N VAL A 186 -14.75 -20.07 13.75
CA VAL A 186 -14.99 -19.33 12.51
C VAL A 186 -14.17 -18.05 12.55
N ARG A 187 -13.60 -17.71 11.40
CA ARG A 187 -12.85 -16.47 11.19
C ARG A 187 -13.37 -15.76 9.97
N GLY A 188 -13.68 -14.47 10.14
CA GLY A 188 -13.90 -13.54 9.04
C GLY A 188 -12.74 -12.57 8.92
N ARG A 189 -12.39 -12.18 7.69
CA ARG A 189 -11.43 -11.13 7.39
C ARG A 189 -11.91 -10.32 6.20
N ILE A 190 -11.78 -9.00 6.30
CA ILE A 190 -12.02 -8.06 5.21
C ILE A 190 -10.77 -7.21 5.07
N ASP A 191 -10.22 -7.17 3.87
CA ASP A 191 -9.12 -6.30 3.49
C ASP A 191 -9.61 -5.29 2.47
N PHE A 192 -9.26 -4.03 2.68
CA PHE A 192 -9.55 -2.92 1.79
C PHE A 192 -8.27 -2.25 1.35
N ASP A 193 -8.14 -1.98 0.06
CA ASP A 193 -7.04 -1.25 -0.57
C ASP A 193 -7.64 -0.15 -1.46
N SER A 194 -7.40 1.10 -1.08
CA SER A 194 -7.93 2.26 -1.82
C SER A 194 -7.19 2.53 -3.12
N LEU A 195 -5.89 2.19 -3.20
CA LEU A 195 -5.09 2.40 -4.40
C LEU A 195 -5.51 1.43 -5.52
N ALA A 196 -5.57 0.15 -5.19
CA ALA A 196 -6.07 -0.89 -6.08
C ALA A 196 -7.61 -0.89 -6.21
N SER A 197 -8.33 -0.11 -5.38
CA SER A 197 -9.79 -0.12 -5.26
C SER A 197 -10.38 -1.50 -5.03
N ASN A 198 -9.72 -2.26 -4.20
CA ASN A 198 -9.99 -3.67 -4.00
C ASN A 198 -10.53 -3.91 -2.58
N VAL A 199 -11.54 -4.78 -2.51
CA VAL A 199 -12.08 -5.31 -1.24
C VAL A 199 -12.01 -6.83 -1.31
N LYS A 200 -11.27 -7.44 -0.38
CA LYS A 200 -11.16 -8.90 -0.27
C LYS A 200 -11.88 -9.37 1.00
N GLY A 201 -12.88 -10.20 0.82
CA GLY A 201 -13.58 -10.89 1.89
C GLY A 201 -13.08 -12.32 2.02
N GLN A 202 -12.77 -12.75 3.24
CA GLN A 202 -12.34 -14.11 3.53
C GLN A 202 -13.15 -14.64 4.70
N PHE A 203 -13.63 -15.87 4.55
CA PHE A 203 -14.31 -16.61 5.59
C PHE A 203 -13.65 -17.97 5.75
N LEU A 204 -13.41 -18.39 6.99
CA LEU A 204 -12.78 -19.68 7.31
C LEU A 204 -13.52 -20.33 8.47
N PHE A 205 -14.03 -21.51 8.23
CA PHE A 205 -14.46 -22.45 9.26
C PHE A 205 -13.33 -23.44 9.53
N GLY A 206 -12.99 -23.68 10.78
CA GLY A 206 -11.97 -24.64 11.20
C GLY A 206 -12.50 -25.63 12.23
N TRP A 207 -12.21 -26.88 12.01
CA TRP A 207 -12.48 -27.98 12.95
C TRP A 207 -11.23 -28.80 13.18
N THR A 208 -10.80 -28.88 14.44
CA THR A 208 -9.57 -29.60 14.87
C THR A 208 -9.92 -30.59 15.98
N PRO A 209 -10.55 -31.74 15.67
CA PRO A 209 -11.09 -32.68 16.68
C PRO A 209 -10.03 -33.24 17.61
N ASN A 210 -8.80 -33.38 17.13
CA ASN A 210 -7.65 -33.88 17.92
C ASN A 210 -6.33 -33.28 17.42
N PRO A 211 -5.24 -33.38 18.19
CA PRO A 211 -3.91 -32.97 17.73
C PRO A 211 -3.49 -33.82 16.53
N GLY A 212 -3.32 -33.18 15.40
CA GLY A 212 -2.90 -33.85 14.15
C GLY A 212 -3.98 -33.99 13.09
N THR A 213 -5.25 -33.75 13.43
CA THR A 213 -6.35 -33.70 12.44
C THR A 213 -6.95 -32.31 12.39
N ALA A 214 -7.02 -31.72 11.20
CA ALA A 214 -7.67 -30.45 10.99
C ALA A 214 -8.43 -30.44 9.66
N ILE A 215 -9.63 -29.89 9.68
CA ILE A 215 -10.45 -29.65 8.50
C ILE A 215 -10.77 -28.15 8.46
N TYR A 216 -10.53 -27.56 7.30
CA TYR A 216 -10.82 -26.17 7.02
C TYR A 216 -11.71 -26.06 5.81
N VAL A 217 -12.73 -25.23 5.93
CA VAL A 217 -13.59 -24.85 4.81
C VAL A 217 -13.48 -23.33 4.69
N GLY A 218 -13.05 -22.87 3.52
CA GLY A 218 -12.81 -21.47 3.29
C GLY A 218 -13.52 -20.94 2.06
N TYR A 219 -13.83 -19.65 2.13
CA TYR A 219 -14.43 -18.88 1.06
C TYR A 219 -13.70 -17.54 0.95
N ASN A 220 -13.28 -17.21 -0.26
CA ASN A 220 -12.68 -15.91 -0.57
C ASN A 220 -13.47 -15.23 -1.69
N ASP A 221 -13.73 -13.95 -1.53
CA ASP A 221 -14.32 -13.09 -2.55
C ASP A 221 -13.38 -11.90 -2.79
N ASP A 222 -13.11 -11.58 -4.05
CA ASP A 222 -12.26 -10.47 -4.46
C ASP A 222 -13.12 -9.53 -5.31
N LEU A 223 -13.34 -8.33 -4.79
CA LEU A 223 -14.21 -7.31 -5.35
C LEU A 223 -13.41 -6.07 -5.69
N ASN A 224 -13.61 -5.52 -6.87
CA ASN A 224 -13.10 -4.22 -7.26
C ASN A 224 -14.20 -3.16 -7.17
N THR A 225 -13.90 -2.02 -6.56
CA THR A 225 -14.85 -0.92 -6.43
C THR A 225 -14.36 0.28 -7.24
N ASN A 226 -15.12 0.70 -8.25
CA ASN A 226 -14.69 1.79 -9.15
C ASN A 226 -13.28 1.56 -9.72
N GLY A 227 -13.01 0.32 -10.11
CA GLY A 227 -11.73 -0.11 -10.64
C GLY A 227 -11.47 0.45 -12.03
N PHE A 228 -10.20 0.60 -12.40
CA PHE A 228 -9.82 0.93 -13.76
C PHE A 228 -10.09 -0.27 -14.68
N ASN A 229 -10.83 -0.03 -15.74
CA ASN A 229 -11.08 -1.03 -16.78
C ASN A 229 -10.04 -0.87 -17.91
N PRO A 230 -9.12 -1.83 -18.06
CA PRO A 230 -8.07 -1.74 -19.08
C PRO A 230 -8.61 -1.82 -20.52
N PHE A 231 -9.83 -2.35 -20.71
CA PHE A 231 -10.43 -2.47 -22.03
C PHE A 231 -11.11 -1.19 -22.50
N THR A 232 -11.70 -0.44 -21.57
CA THR A 232 -12.38 0.83 -21.89
C THR A 232 -11.52 2.05 -21.62
N GLY A 233 -10.43 1.91 -20.86
CA GLY A 233 -9.59 3.01 -20.38
C GLY A 233 -10.26 3.91 -19.36
N GLN A 234 -11.37 3.50 -18.78
CA GLN A 234 -12.17 4.29 -17.84
C GLN A 234 -12.29 3.59 -16.48
N PHE A 235 -12.76 4.33 -15.50
CA PHE A 235 -13.13 3.75 -14.20
C PHE A 235 -14.57 3.26 -14.26
N ASP A 236 -14.75 1.97 -14.03
CA ASP A 236 -16.09 1.37 -13.91
C ASP A 236 -16.72 1.81 -12.58
N SER A 237 -17.98 2.25 -12.64
CA SER A 237 -18.74 2.57 -11.42
C SER A 237 -19.30 1.30 -10.79
N GLY A 238 -19.32 1.26 -9.45
CA GLY A 238 -19.92 0.16 -8.70
C GLY A 238 -18.92 -0.93 -8.28
N VAL A 239 -19.47 -2.08 -7.95
CA VAL A 239 -18.71 -3.25 -7.45
C VAL A 239 -18.66 -4.32 -8.52
N VAL A 240 -17.45 -4.65 -8.97
CA VAL A 240 -17.19 -5.75 -9.91
C VAL A 240 -16.46 -6.87 -9.17
N ARG A 241 -16.91 -8.10 -9.37
CA ARG A 241 -16.25 -9.27 -8.79
C ARG A 241 -15.13 -9.76 -9.71
N ASN A 242 -13.90 -9.79 -9.16
CA ASN A 242 -12.73 -10.28 -9.88
C ASN A 242 -12.59 -11.80 -9.75
N ALA A 243 -12.77 -12.31 -8.55
CA ALA A 243 -12.58 -13.75 -8.28
C ALA A 243 -13.44 -14.20 -7.09
N ARG A 244 -13.78 -15.47 -7.13
CA ARG A 244 -14.43 -16.18 -6.03
C ARG A 244 -13.79 -17.55 -5.90
N THR A 245 -13.39 -17.91 -4.68
CA THR A 245 -12.75 -19.20 -4.42
C THR A 245 -13.39 -19.84 -3.21
N PHE A 246 -13.80 -21.09 -3.37
CA PHE A 246 -14.19 -21.99 -2.28
C PHE A 246 -13.14 -23.09 -2.20
N PHE A 247 -12.71 -23.42 -0.97
CA PHE A 247 -11.76 -24.50 -0.76
C PHE A 247 -12.07 -25.32 0.48
N ILE A 248 -11.68 -26.58 0.44
CA ILE A 248 -11.65 -27.48 1.58
C ILE A 248 -10.23 -28.00 1.71
N LYS A 249 -9.68 -27.90 2.92
CA LYS A 249 -8.36 -28.42 3.26
C LYS A 249 -8.49 -29.39 4.43
N MET A 250 -7.94 -30.60 4.26
CA MET A 250 -7.81 -31.57 5.33
C MET A 250 -6.33 -31.82 5.60
N SER A 251 -5.98 -31.86 6.87
CA SER A 251 -4.64 -32.21 7.36
C SER A 251 -4.76 -33.34 8.35
N TYR A 252 -3.92 -34.34 8.20
CA TYR A 252 -3.83 -35.50 9.11
C TYR A 252 -2.37 -35.81 9.39
N LEU A 253 -1.99 -35.91 10.66
CA LEU A 253 -0.63 -36.26 11.09
C LEU A 253 -0.57 -37.77 11.39
N PHE A 254 0.17 -38.51 10.57
CA PHE A 254 0.53 -39.91 10.86
C PHE A 254 1.76 -39.92 11.77
N ARG A 255 1.61 -40.51 12.95
CA ARG A 255 2.74 -40.88 13.78
C ARG A 255 2.89 -42.42 13.74
N ARG A 256 4.04 -42.90 13.31
CA ARG A 256 4.41 -44.31 13.37
C ARG A 256 5.59 -44.42 14.34
N ASP A 257 5.37 -45.05 15.49
CA ASP A 257 6.46 -45.46 16.37
C ASP A 257 7.09 -46.73 15.77
N PHE A 258 8.32 -46.61 15.35
CA PHE A 258 9.17 -47.77 15.08
C PHE A 258 9.75 -48.19 16.45
N GLY A 259 9.00 -49.00 17.19
CA GLY A 259 9.51 -49.59 18.42
C GLY A 259 10.74 -50.44 18.12
N ASN A 260 11.83 -50.16 18.82
CA ASN A 260 12.96 -51.08 18.96
C ASN A 260 12.57 -52.26 19.84
#